data_f7b86907885503654af39e6a8889e41d
#
_entry.id   f7b86907885503654af39e6a8889e41d
#
_cell.length_a   1.000
_cell.length_b   1.000
_cell.length_c   1.000
_cell.angle_alpha   90.00
_cell.angle_beta   90.00
_cell.angle_gamma   90.00
#
_symmetry.space_group_name_H-M   'P 1'
#
loop_
_entity.id
_entity.type
_entity.pdbx_description
1 polymer ?
#
loop_
_entity_poly.entity_id
_entity_poly.type
_entity_poly.pdbx_seq_one_letter_code
_entity_poly.pdbx_strand_id
1 'polypeptide(L)'
;MPGKHVRFASISTAYPASVPSLSYSAPSVPSSSGPRTPPSHSSGLPSSHHAYSRPQPKRSHSYPLPTRVHSLLAYSHHPAIKYDVSLPTSTITSSHKGLSTASFSEPAVYPPVSSLVIQIPHHIWPISVNASHNGQYVTVNDVFAAVYHSLRTNVSSSEYRAIPSKKDAEKVRMAYEMRYRRLRDRYAYESEKQQGVKRVDFLNGHTRFMGLATSSHGSSAWVLHLS
;
A
#
# COMPACT_ATOMS: atom_id res chain seq x y z
N MET A 1 -11.49 -0.38 42.37
CA MET A 1 -11.21 -1.14 41.14
C MET A 1 -10.02 -0.50 40.47
N PRO A 2 -8.87 -1.18 40.27
CA PRO A 2 -7.73 -0.57 39.56
C PRO A 2 -8.12 -0.33 38.11
N GLY A 3 -7.95 0.92 37.67
CA GLY A 3 -8.30 1.35 36.31
C GLY A 3 -7.52 0.54 35.29
N LYS A 4 -8.23 -0.03 34.30
CA LYS A 4 -7.62 -0.70 33.14
C LYS A 4 -7.00 0.36 32.24
N HIS A 5 -5.67 0.41 32.20
CA HIS A 5 -4.94 1.37 31.37
C HIS A 5 -4.64 0.77 29.99
N VAL A 6 -4.90 1.57 28.96
CA VAL A 6 -4.42 1.28 27.59
C VAL A 6 -2.92 1.60 27.54
N ARG A 7 -2.11 0.66 27.07
CA ARG A 7 -0.68 0.84 26.86
C ARG A 7 -0.41 1.27 25.43
N PHE A 8 0.51 2.19 25.29
CA PHE A 8 1.06 2.60 24.00
C PHE A 8 2.52 2.16 23.95
N ALA A 9 2.97 1.67 22.79
CA ALA A 9 4.37 1.38 22.59
C ALA A 9 5.17 2.68 22.73
N SER A 10 6.14 2.72 23.63
CA SER A 10 7.15 3.77 23.62
C SER A 10 7.95 3.59 22.34
N ILE A 11 7.95 4.59 21.47
CA ILE A 11 8.74 4.58 20.26
C ILE A 11 10.21 4.55 20.70
N SER A 12 10.81 3.39 20.55
CA SER A 12 12.21 3.21 20.84
C SER A 12 13.05 3.92 19.79
N THR A 13 13.91 4.75 20.28
CA THR A 13 15.30 4.90 19.85
C THR A 13 15.53 4.63 18.37
N ALA A 14 15.57 5.71 17.60
CA ALA A 14 16.29 5.72 16.34
C ALA A 14 17.72 5.27 16.63
N TYR A 15 18.10 4.09 16.18
CA TYR A 15 19.50 3.73 16.03
C TYR A 15 20.07 4.70 14.99
N PRO A 16 21.12 5.48 15.32
CA PRO A 16 21.82 6.21 14.27
C PRO A 16 22.41 5.18 13.33
N ALA A 17 21.92 5.16 12.10
CA ALA A 17 22.54 4.41 11.03
C ALA A 17 23.98 4.93 10.91
N SER A 18 24.95 4.09 11.20
CA SER A 18 26.35 4.34 10.88
C SER A 18 26.45 4.46 9.36
N VAL A 19 26.51 5.69 8.88
CA VAL A 19 26.82 5.99 7.48
C VAL A 19 28.28 5.57 7.25
N PRO A 20 28.56 4.63 6.33
CA PRO A 20 29.92 4.37 5.92
C PRO A 20 30.43 5.63 5.22
N SER A 21 31.51 6.24 5.74
CA SER A 21 32.25 7.31 5.09
C SER A 21 32.88 6.75 3.82
N LEU A 22 32.23 6.95 2.68
CA LEU A 22 32.83 6.74 1.37
C LEU A 22 33.66 7.97 1.05
N SER A 23 34.95 7.89 1.34
CA SER A 23 35.97 8.82 0.83
C SER A 23 36.10 8.59 -0.68
N TYR A 24 35.42 9.41 -1.49
CA TYR A 24 35.68 9.47 -2.93
C TYR A 24 36.88 10.37 -3.15
N SER A 25 38.03 9.78 -3.45
CA SER A 25 39.14 10.49 -4.10
C SER A 25 38.72 10.78 -5.53
N ALA A 26 38.45 12.04 -5.84
CA ALA A 26 38.18 12.47 -7.18
C ALA A 26 39.44 12.38 -8.04
N PRO A 27 39.46 11.62 -9.14
CA PRO A 27 40.52 11.77 -10.12
C PRO A 27 40.32 13.09 -10.89
N SER A 28 41.36 13.92 -10.93
CA SER A 28 41.43 15.12 -11.74
C SER A 28 41.33 14.74 -13.21
N VAL A 29 40.25 15.19 -13.85
CA VAL A 29 40.05 15.04 -15.32
C VAL A 29 40.77 16.21 -16.00
N PRO A 30 41.65 15.95 -17.00
CA PRO A 30 42.25 17.03 -17.78
C PRO A 30 41.18 17.68 -18.66
N SER A 31 41.18 19.02 -18.69
CA SER A 31 40.34 19.84 -19.54
C SER A 31 40.57 19.52 -21.01
N SER A 32 39.61 18.83 -21.64
CA SER A 32 39.59 18.65 -23.10
C SER A 32 38.90 19.86 -23.72
N SER A 33 39.61 20.52 -24.58
CA SER A 33 39.16 21.65 -25.43
C SER A 33 37.93 21.24 -26.25
N GLY A 34 36.86 22.05 -26.18
CA GLY A 34 35.60 21.85 -26.86
C GLY A 34 35.71 21.83 -28.39
N PRO A 35 34.74 21.18 -29.05
CA PRO A 35 34.71 21.10 -30.51
C PRO A 35 34.45 22.49 -31.12
N ARG A 36 35.24 22.83 -32.13
CA ARG A 36 35.11 24.06 -32.91
C ARG A 36 33.80 24.04 -33.71
N THR A 37 33.00 25.08 -33.58
CA THR A 37 31.86 25.35 -34.45
C THR A 37 32.29 25.56 -35.89
N PRO A 38 31.65 24.94 -36.90
CA PRO A 38 31.91 25.23 -38.29
C PRO A 38 31.34 26.60 -38.69
N PRO A 39 31.95 27.29 -39.69
CA PRO A 39 31.55 28.62 -40.10
C PRO A 39 30.18 28.59 -40.81
N SER A 40 29.39 29.64 -40.52
CA SER A 40 28.12 29.93 -41.15
C SER A 40 28.33 30.30 -42.64
N HIS A 41 27.89 29.46 -43.56
CA HIS A 41 27.69 29.86 -44.94
C HIS A 41 26.29 30.44 -45.10
N SER A 42 26.21 31.73 -45.24
CA SER A 42 25.03 32.42 -45.75
C SER A 42 25.02 32.31 -47.28
N SER A 43 24.05 31.60 -47.82
CA SER A 43 23.70 31.76 -49.23
C SER A 43 22.20 31.50 -49.42
N GLY A 44 21.55 32.58 -49.85
CA GLY A 44 20.48 32.69 -50.81
C GLY A 44 19.24 31.82 -50.67
N LEU A 45 18.16 32.45 -50.26
CA LEU A 45 16.78 31.99 -50.50
C LEU A 45 16.49 31.79 -52.00
N PRO A 46 15.62 30.79 -52.32
CA PRO A 46 14.38 31.15 -52.98
C PRO A 46 13.15 30.65 -52.22
N SER A 47 12.21 31.54 -52.06
CA SER A 47 10.84 31.29 -51.64
C SER A 47 10.17 30.32 -52.59
N SER A 48 9.66 29.22 -52.06
CA SER A 48 8.49 28.56 -52.67
C SER A 48 7.59 28.01 -51.59
N HIS A 49 6.45 28.67 -51.52
CA HIS A 49 5.30 28.30 -50.72
C HIS A 49 4.77 26.92 -51.15
N HIS A 50 4.91 25.92 -50.31
CA HIS A 50 3.95 24.87 -50.19
C HIS A 50 4.00 24.37 -48.74
N ALA A 51 3.15 25.00 -47.92
CA ALA A 51 2.83 24.52 -46.59
C ALA A 51 2.09 23.16 -46.74
N TYR A 52 2.84 22.07 -46.79
CA TYR A 52 2.29 20.75 -46.46
C TYR A 52 2.06 20.72 -44.97
N SER A 53 0.84 21.03 -44.57
CA SER A 53 0.34 20.75 -43.21
C SER A 53 0.47 19.24 -43.00
N ARG A 54 1.57 18.85 -42.32
CA ARG A 54 1.72 17.47 -41.83
C ARG A 54 0.52 17.16 -40.98
N PRO A 55 -0.32 16.13 -41.29
CA PRO A 55 -1.43 15.78 -40.44
C PRO A 55 -0.88 15.46 -39.04
N GLN A 56 -1.23 16.28 -38.06
CA GLN A 56 -0.93 15.95 -36.68
C GLN A 56 -1.62 14.61 -36.39
N PRO A 57 -0.91 13.61 -35.83
CA PRO A 57 -1.54 12.37 -35.42
C PRO A 57 -2.61 12.78 -34.41
N LYS A 58 -3.88 12.53 -34.79
CA LYS A 58 -5.02 12.67 -33.88
C LYS A 58 -4.66 11.90 -32.63
N ARG A 59 -4.49 12.62 -31.50
CA ARG A 59 -4.37 11.98 -30.19
C ARG A 59 -5.60 11.08 -30.07
N SER A 60 -5.39 9.80 -30.22
CA SER A 60 -6.44 8.84 -29.91
C SER A 60 -6.78 9.08 -28.45
N HIS A 61 -8.00 9.55 -28.21
CA HIS A 61 -8.57 9.54 -26.87
C HIS A 61 -8.74 8.07 -26.50
N SER A 62 -7.67 7.47 -26.01
CA SER A 62 -7.77 6.17 -25.36
C SER A 62 -8.61 6.39 -24.11
N TYR A 63 -9.88 6.03 -24.18
CA TYR A 63 -10.70 5.92 -22.99
C TYR A 63 -9.98 4.99 -22.02
N PRO A 64 -9.77 5.41 -20.77
CA PRO A 64 -9.13 4.55 -19.80
C PRO A 64 -9.92 3.27 -19.70
N LEU A 65 -9.28 2.13 -19.97
CA LEU A 65 -9.92 0.82 -19.82
C LEU A 65 -10.43 0.70 -18.36
N PRO A 66 -11.63 0.14 -18.17
CA PRO A 66 -12.16 -0.02 -16.83
C PRO A 66 -11.20 -0.85 -15.99
N THR A 67 -10.71 -0.28 -14.91
CA THR A 67 -9.81 -0.97 -13.98
C THR A 67 -10.57 -2.10 -13.31
N ARG A 68 -10.11 -3.33 -13.49
CA ARG A 68 -10.69 -4.53 -12.86
C ARG A 68 -9.75 -5.03 -11.78
N VAL A 69 -10.33 -5.41 -10.65
CA VAL A 69 -9.58 -6.09 -9.59
C VAL A 69 -9.53 -7.60 -9.87
N HIS A 70 -8.45 -8.24 -9.48
CA HIS A 70 -8.29 -9.70 -9.58
C HIS A 70 -9.41 -10.44 -8.83
N SER A 71 -9.86 -11.57 -9.35
CA SER A 71 -11.00 -12.33 -8.80
C SER A 71 -10.85 -12.71 -7.32
N LEU A 72 -9.64 -13.01 -6.86
CA LEU A 72 -9.34 -13.30 -5.45
C LEU A 72 -9.50 -12.09 -4.53
N LEU A 73 -9.38 -10.88 -5.09
CA LEU A 73 -9.49 -9.62 -4.36
C LEU A 73 -10.85 -8.95 -4.53
N ALA A 74 -11.65 -9.36 -5.53
CA ALA A 74 -12.93 -8.74 -5.83
C ALA A 74 -13.92 -8.87 -4.65
N TYR A 75 -14.60 -7.76 -4.33
CA TYR A 75 -15.65 -7.77 -3.32
C TYR A 75 -16.76 -8.77 -3.69
N SER A 76 -17.10 -9.61 -2.72
CA SER A 76 -18.21 -10.56 -2.84
C SER A 76 -18.76 -10.91 -1.46
N HIS A 77 -20.07 -11.18 -1.37
CA HIS A 77 -20.68 -11.76 -0.17
C HIS A 77 -20.13 -13.16 0.12
N HIS A 78 -19.65 -13.85 -0.91
CA HIS A 78 -18.99 -15.15 -0.81
C HIS A 78 -17.58 -15.04 -1.44
N PRO A 79 -16.61 -14.47 -0.71
CA PRO A 79 -15.27 -14.26 -1.27
C PRO A 79 -14.62 -15.61 -1.62
N ALA A 80 -13.79 -15.60 -2.68
CA ALA A 80 -13.07 -16.79 -3.14
C ALA A 80 -12.06 -17.31 -2.12
N ILE A 81 -11.68 -16.47 -1.16
CA ILE A 81 -10.75 -16.82 -0.08
C ILE A 81 -11.38 -16.57 1.29
N LYS A 82 -10.94 -17.34 2.27
CA LYS A 82 -11.23 -17.13 3.69
C LYS A 82 -9.97 -16.57 4.34
N TYR A 83 -10.05 -15.34 4.79
CA TYR A 83 -8.92 -14.66 5.43
C TYR A 83 -9.40 -13.72 6.53
N ASP A 84 -8.76 -13.81 7.69
CA ASP A 84 -8.87 -12.85 8.78
C ASP A 84 -7.66 -11.92 8.73
N VAL A 85 -7.88 -10.64 8.43
CA VAL A 85 -6.81 -9.65 8.26
C VAL A 85 -6.02 -9.35 9.55
N SER A 86 -6.49 -9.84 10.70
CA SER A 86 -5.74 -9.79 11.95
C SER A 86 -4.65 -10.86 12.05
N LEU A 87 -4.70 -11.88 11.18
CA LEU A 87 -3.78 -13.01 11.16
C LEU A 87 -2.75 -12.89 10.03
N PRO A 88 -1.61 -13.59 10.12
CA PRO A 88 -0.62 -13.62 9.05
C PRO A 88 -1.20 -14.11 7.72
N THR A 89 -0.64 -13.64 6.61
CA THR A 89 -1.08 -14.03 5.26
C THR A 89 -0.94 -15.54 4.98
N SER A 90 -0.09 -16.24 5.72
CA SER A 90 0.02 -17.71 5.66
C SER A 90 -1.25 -18.46 6.09
N THR A 91 -2.19 -17.78 6.76
CA THR A 91 -3.48 -18.35 7.18
C THR A 91 -4.56 -18.25 6.11
N ILE A 92 -4.26 -17.62 4.98
CA ILE A 92 -5.20 -17.51 3.86
C ILE A 92 -5.54 -18.90 3.34
N THR A 93 -6.85 -19.19 3.26
CA THR A 93 -7.35 -20.45 2.71
C THR A 93 -8.33 -20.19 1.58
N SER A 94 -8.44 -21.16 0.68
CA SER A 94 -9.44 -21.10 -0.39
C SER A 94 -10.82 -21.44 0.12
N SER A 95 -11.83 -20.74 -0.39
CA SER A 95 -13.24 -21.14 -0.22
C SER A 95 -13.62 -22.27 -1.17
N HIS A 96 -12.87 -22.45 -2.27
CA HIS A 96 -13.09 -23.46 -3.30
C HIS A 96 -11.83 -24.29 -3.54
N LYS A 97 -11.98 -25.56 -3.96
CA LYS A 97 -10.86 -26.40 -4.35
C LYS A 97 -10.15 -25.80 -5.57
N GLY A 98 -8.83 -25.63 -5.50
CA GLY A 98 -8.02 -25.25 -6.68
C GLY A 98 -7.34 -23.89 -6.62
N LEU A 99 -7.16 -23.27 -5.45
CA LEU A 99 -6.35 -22.07 -5.34
C LEU A 99 -4.87 -22.44 -5.57
N SER A 100 -4.34 -21.99 -6.72
CA SER A 100 -2.91 -22.12 -7.01
C SER A 100 -2.13 -21.05 -6.29
N THR A 101 -0.96 -21.40 -5.75
CA THR A 101 0.01 -20.41 -5.24
C THR A 101 0.43 -19.43 -6.33
N ALA A 102 0.41 -19.83 -7.61
CA ALA A 102 0.68 -18.95 -8.74
C ALA A 102 -0.28 -17.76 -8.81
N SER A 103 -1.56 -17.94 -8.44
CA SER A 103 -2.56 -16.85 -8.48
C SER A 103 -2.24 -15.70 -7.52
N PHE A 104 -1.43 -15.93 -6.48
CA PHE A 104 -0.96 -14.85 -5.61
C PHE A 104 0.13 -13.98 -6.24
N SER A 105 0.80 -14.47 -7.28
CA SER A 105 1.80 -13.73 -8.05
C SER A 105 1.20 -12.99 -9.25
N GLU A 106 -0.09 -13.20 -9.53
CA GLU A 106 -0.79 -12.50 -10.60
C GLU A 106 -1.03 -11.02 -10.26
N PRO A 107 -1.19 -10.14 -11.27
CA PRO A 107 -1.50 -8.73 -11.04
C PRO A 107 -2.78 -8.53 -10.23
N ALA A 108 -2.72 -7.66 -9.21
CA ALA A 108 -3.87 -7.36 -8.35
C ALA A 108 -5.00 -6.64 -9.10
N VAL A 109 -4.65 -5.88 -10.13
CA VAL A 109 -5.60 -5.11 -10.96
C VAL A 109 -5.23 -5.17 -12.43
N TYR A 110 -6.20 -4.93 -13.30
CA TYR A 110 -6.01 -4.83 -14.74
C TYR A 110 -6.55 -3.48 -15.25
N PRO A 111 -5.78 -2.69 -16.01
CA PRO A 111 -4.36 -2.91 -16.36
C PRO A 111 -3.45 -2.95 -15.12
N PRO A 112 -2.32 -3.69 -15.19
CA PRO A 112 -1.37 -3.75 -14.09
C PRO A 112 -0.80 -2.37 -13.73
N VAL A 113 -0.64 -2.10 -12.44
CA VAL A 113 -0.09 -0.83 -11.92
C VAL A 113 1.03 -1.11 -10.92
N SER A 114 2.02 -0.22 -10.84
CA SER A 114 3.16 -0.35 -9.92
C SER A 114 2.82 0.02 -8.47
N SER A 115 1.73 0.76 -8.27
CA SER A 115 1.23 1.11 -6.93
C SER A 115 -0.27 1.29 -6.94
N LEU A 116 -0.91 1.06 -5.80
CA LEU A 116 -2.32 1.35 -5.57
C LEU A 116 -2.55 1.78 -4.12
N VAL A 117 -3.67 2.45 -3.88
CA VAL A 117 -4.07 2.89 -2.55
C VAL A 117 -5.37 2.19 -2.16
N ILE A 118 -5.40 1.65 -0.95
CA ILE A 118 -6.58 1.01 -0.37
C ILE A 118 -7.03 1.85 0.82
N GLN A 119 -8.33 2.11 0.90
CA GLN A 119 -8.98 2.78 2.02
C GLN A 119 -9.90 1.80 2.74
N ILE A 120 -9.94 1.89 4.06
CA ILE A 120 -10.92 1.19 4.88
C ILE A 120 -11.98 2.23 5.27
N PRO A 121 -13.27 1.98 5.05
CA PRO A 121 -14.32 2.93 5.44
C PRO A 121 -14.22 3.32 6.91
N HIS A 122 -14.39 4.60 7.20
CA HIS A 122 -14.32 5.17 8.55
C HIS A 122 -12.95 5.11 9.24
N HIS A 123 -11.88 4.71 8.52
CA HIS A 123 -10.52 4.71 9.03
C HIS A 123 -9.69 5.82 8.37
N ILE A 124 -8.79 6.42 9.16
CA ILE A 124 -7.96 7.56 8.73
C ILE A 124 -6.66 7.14 8.04
N TRP A 125 -6.34 5.85 8.05
CA TRP A 125 -5.07 5.33 7.51
C TRP A 125 -5.28 4.72 6.13
N PRO A 126 -4.88 5.41 5.05
CA PRO A 126 -4.79 4.78 3.74
C PRO A 126 -3.66 3.75 3.73
N ILE A 127 -3.85 2.67 3.01
CA ILE A 127 -2.87 1.62 2.83
C ILE A 127 -2.28 1.77 1.45
N SER A 128 -1.02 2.19 1.38
CA SER A 128 -0.26 2.23 0.12
C SER A 128 0.33 0.86 -0.16
N VAL A 129 0.05 0.32 -1.33
CA VAL A 129 0.57 -0.95 -1.81
C VAL A 129 1.49 -0.68 -2.98
N ASN A 130 2.74 -1.10 -2.88
CA ASN A 130 3.73 -0.98 -3.94
C ASN A 130 4.13 -2.38 -4.43
N ALA A 131 4.52 -2.47 -5.70
CA ALA A 131 5.04 -3.70 -6.28
C ALA A 131 6.31 -4.13 -5.54
N SER A 132 6.31 -5.32 -4.93
CA SER A 132 7.46 -5.89 -4.21
C SER A 132 8.41 -6.62 -5.14
N HIS A 133 7.89 -7.22 -6.21
CA HIS A 133 8.64 -8.03 -7.16
C HIS A 133 8.87 -7.26 -8.46
N ASN A 134 10.15 -7.00 -8.79
CA ASN A 134 10.58 -6.30 -10.01
C ASN A 134 10.04 -4.87 -10.23
N GLY A 135 9.28 -4.30 -9.29
CA GLY A 135 8.73 -2.93 -9.39
C GLY A 135 7.71 -2.71 -10.53
N GLN A 136 7.35 -3.75 -11.28
CA GLN A 136 6.53 -3.62 -12.49
C GLN A 136 5.04 -3.49 -12.17
N TYR A 137 4.52 -4.36 -11.32
CA TYR A 137 3.12 -4.36 -10.95
C TYR A 137 2.88 -4.93 -9.55
N VAL A 138 1.82 -4.43 -8.93
CA VAL A 138 1.34 -4.94 -7.64
C VAL A 138 0.69 -6.30 -7.85
N THR A 139 1.12 -7.29 -7.06
CA THR A 139 0.55 -8.64 -7.06
C THR A 139 -0.58 -8.78 -6.04
N VAL A 140 -1.36 -9.85 -6.16
CA VAL A 140 -2.36 -10.23 -5.15
C VAL A 140 -1.71 -10.40 -3.77
N ASN A 141 -0.53 -11.01 -3.71
CA ASN A 141 0.22 -11.20 -2.46
C ASN A 141 0.65 -9.86 -1.84
N ASP A 142 1.07 -8.89 -2.66
CA ASP A 142 1.46 -7.56 -2.17
C ASP A 142 0.29 -6.86 -1.47
N VAL A 143 -0.92 -7.02 -2.01
CA VAL A 143 -2.13 -6.47 -1.39
C VAL A 143 -2.36 -7.07 0.00
N PHE A 144 -2.34 -8.40 0.14
CA PHE A 144 -2.54 -9.03 1.44
C PHE A 144 -1.44 -8.68 2.43
N ALA A 145 -0.18 -8.68 1.99
CA ALA A 145 0.97 -8.30 2.81
C ALA A 145 0.85 -6.85 3.30
N ALA A 146 0.53 -5.91 2.41
CA ALA A 146 0.37 -4.50 2.76
C ALA A 146 -0.79 -4.26 3.75
N VAL A 147 -1.94 -4.92 3.54
CA VAL A 147 -3.08 -4.86 4.47
C VAL A 147 -2.67 -5.38 5.85
N TYR A 148 -2.06 -6.56 5.91
CA TYR A 148 -1.60 -7.15 7.16
C TYR A 148 -0.62 -6.24 7.90
N HIS A 149 0.44 -5.80 7.23
CA HIS A 149 1.47 -4.95 7.85
C HIS A 149 0.91 -3.60 8.29
N SER A 150 0.06 -2.97 7.49
CA SER A 150 -0.56 -1.70 7.86
C SER A 150 -1.44 -1.84 9.10
N LEU A 151 -2.26 -2.89 9.18
CA LEU A 151 -3.13 -3.15 10.31
C LEU A 151 -2.37 -3.54 11.59
N ARG A 152 -1.17 -4.09 11.47
CA ARG A 152 -0.28 -4.42 12.60
C ARG A 152 0.51 -3.22 13.13
N THR A 153 0.43 -2.07 12.47
CA THR A 153 1.09 -0.83 12.94
C THR A 153 0.49 -0.37 14.26
N ASN A 154 1.35 0.03 15.19
CA ASN A 154 0.94 0.57 16.48
C ASN A 154 0.29 1.95 16.30
N VAL A 155 -0.73 2.21 17.10
CA VAL A 155 -1.42 3.50 17.13
C VAL A 155 -0.75 4.41 18.16
N SER A 156 -0.50 5.65 17.78
CA SER A 156 0.05 6.65 18.68
C SER A 156 -0.99 7.12 19.71
N SER A 157 -0.52 7.70 20.83
CA SER A 157 -1.40 8.29 21.83
C SER A 157 -2.27 9.43 21.27
N SER A 158 -1.76 10.19 20.30
CA SER A 158 -2.50 11.26 19.63
C SER A 158 -3.64 10.73 18.78
N GLU A 159 -3.37 9.68 17.96
CA GLU A 159 -4.39 9.03 17.14
C GLU A 159 -5.49 8.39 18.00
N TYR A 160 -5.10 7.76 19.12
CA TYR A 160 -6.08 7.19 20.05
C TYR A 160 -6.95 8.26 20.71
N ARG A 161 -6.39 9.40 21.12
CA ARG A 161 -7.14 10.53 21.71
C ARG A 161 -8.07 11.22 20.71
N ALA A 162 -7.76 11.11 19.41
CA ALA A 162 -8.60 11.66 18.35
C ALA A 162 -9.90 10.87 18.11
N ILE A 163 -10.11 9.73 18.80
CA ILE A 163 -11.38 8.99 18.73
C ILE A 163 -12.50 9.87 19.29
N PRO A 164 -13.54 10.19 18.48
CA PRO A 164 -14.52 11.20 18.86
C PRO A 164 -15.45 10.75 20.00
N SER A 165 -15.65 9.45 20.17
CA SER A 165 -16.60 8.89 21.14
C SER A 165 -15.89 8.03 22.18
N LYS A 166 -16.23 8.24 23.45
CA LYS A 166 -15.80 7.35 24.56
C LYS A 166 -16.24 5.89 24.33
N LYS A 167 -17.42 5.70 23.74
CA LYS A 167 -17.95 4.37 23.41
C LYS A 167 -17.08 3.66 22.36
N ASP A 168 -16.59 4.39 21.35
CA ASP A 168 -15.73 3.81 20.33
C ASP A 168 -14.32 3.56 20.88
N ALA A 169 -13.78 4.44 21.72
CA ALA A 169 -12.54 4.18 22.43
C ALA A 169 -12.61 2.92 23.31
N GLU A 170 -13.77 2.68 23.96
CA GLU A 170 -13.99 1.48 24.75
C GLU A 170 -14.02 0.22 23.86
N LYS A 171 -14.67 0.28 22.68
CA LYS A 171 -14.65 -0.86 21.72
C LYS A 171 -13.22 -1.19 21.26
N VAL A 172 -12.43 -0.17 20.92
CA VAL A 172 -11.02 -0.34 20.55
C VAL A 172 -10.23 -0.98 21.69
N ARG A 173 -10.45 -0.52 22.93
CA ARG A 173 -9.81 -1.11 24.11
C ARG A 173 -10.20 -2.59 24.28
N MET A 174 -11.47 -2.92 24.12
CA MET A 174 -11.94 -4.31 24.21
C MET A 174 -11.33 -5.19 23.11
N ALA A 175 -11.26 -4.68 21.87
CA ALA A 175 -10.64 -5.39 20.75
C ALA A 175 -9.15 -5.67 21.03
N TYR A 176 -8.41 -4.67 21.53
CA TYR A 176 -7.03 -4.84 21.99
C TYR A 176 -6.90 -5.93 23.07
N GLU A 177 -7.75 -5.89 24.11
CA GLU A 177 -7.73 -6.90 25.18
C GLU A 177 -8.04 -8.31 24.64
N MET A 178 -9.00 -8.44 23.74
CA MET A 178 -9.33 -9.71 23.10
C MET A 178 -8.18 -10.25 22.24
N ARG A 179 -7.46 -9.37 21.55
CA ARG A 179 -6.35 -9.75 20.67
C ARG A 179 -5.24 -10.47 21.42
N TYR A 180 -4.72 -9.90 22.51
CA TYR A 180 -3.64 -10.56 23.25
C TYR A 180 -4.14 -11.73 24.11
N ARG A 181 -5.41 -11.72 24.57
CA ARG A 181 -5.99 -12.83 25.35
C ARG A 181 -6.22 -14.11 24.55
N ARG A 182 -6.28 -14.00 23.21
CA ARG A 182 -6.37 -15.19 22.33
C ARG A 182 -5.07 -16.02 22.31
N LEU A 183 -3.96 -15.43 22.71
CA LEU A 183 -2.67 -16.08 22.70
C LEU A 183 -2.54 -17.00 23.91
N ARG A 184 -2.27 -18.28 23.65
CA ARG A 184 -2.09 -19.29 24.69
C ARG A 184 -0.69 -19.29 25.27
N ASP A 185 0.29 -18.96 24.44
CA ASP A 185 1.69 -18.84 24.84
C ASP A 185 1.89 -17.59 25.69
N ARG A 186 2.48 -17.78 26.90
CA ARG A 186 2.68 -16.71 27.87
C ARG A 186 3.62 -15.61 27.35
N TYR A 187 4.65 -15.99 26.61
CA TYR A 187 5.59 -15.04 26.06
C TYR A 187 4.94 -14.19 24.95
N ALA A 188 4.24 -14.83 24.03
CA ALA A 188 3.48 -14.14 22.98
C ALA A 188 2.40 -13.23 23.58
N TYR A 189 1.70 -13.69 24.64
CA TYR A 189 0.72 -12.88 25.37
C TYR A 189 1.31 -11.59 25.94
N GLU A 190 2.41 -11.70 26.71
CA GLU A 190 3.05 -10.51 27.30
C GLU A 190 3.65 -9.60 26.24
N SER A 191 4.27 -10.16 25.21
CA SER A 191 4.84 -9.40 24.10
C SER A 191 3.74 -8.59 23.37
N GLU A 192 2.63 -9.23 22.99
CA GLU A 192 1.53 -8.56 22.28
C GLU A 192 0.84 -7.50 23.14
N LYS A 193 0.72 -7.74 24.45
CA LYS A 193 0.20 -6.80 25.42
C LYS A 193 1.12 -5.58 25.61
N GLN A 194 2.44 -5.78 25.58
CA GLN A 194 3.42 -4.68 25.69
C GLN A 194 3.45 -3.80 24.43
N GLN A 195 3.19 -4.37 23.26
CA GLN A 195 3.15 -3.64 21.99
C GLN A 195 2.00 -2.61 21.92
N GLY A 196 0.97 -2.76 22.76
CA GLY A 196 -0.11 -1.79 22.85
C GLY A 196 -1.15 -1.90 21.75
N VAL A 197 -1.93 -0.83 21.58
CA VAL A 197 -3.02 -0.75 20.60
C VAL A 197 -2.49 -0.68 19.18
N LYS A 198 -3.08 -1.45 18.27
CA LYS A 198 -2.76 -1.48 16.84
C LYS A 198 -3.95 -1.03 16.01
N ARG A 199 -3.71 -0.66 14.75
CA ARG A 199 -4.77 -0.23 13.83
C ARG A 199 -5.86 -1.28 13.64
N VAL A 200 -5.50 -2.57 13.70
CA VAL A 200 -6.46 -3.68 13.62
C VAL A 200 -7.51 -3.66 14.73
N ASP A 201 -7.20 -3.08 15.90
CA ASP A 201 -8.14 -3.00 17.02
C ASP A 201 -9.30 -2.03 16.73
N PHE A 202 -9.09 -1.07 15.82
CA PHE A 202 -10.13 -0.14 15.35
C PHE A 202 -11.17 -0.80 14.45
N LEU A 203 -10.89 -1.99 13.93
CA LEU A 203 -11.85 -2.77 13.16
C LEU A 203 -12.98 -3.35 14.04
N ASN A 204 -12.84 -3.28 15.37
CA ASN A 204 -13.85 -3.72 16.33
C ASN A 204 -14.34 -5.16 16.11
N GLY A 205 -13.47 -6.04 15.62
CA GLY A 205 -13.77 -7.43 15.33
C GLY A 205 -14.24 -7.72 13.90
N HIS A 206 -14.49 -6.70 13.08
CA HIS A 206 -14.75 -6.87 11.65
C HIS A 206 -13.46 -7.14 10.91
N THR A 207 -12.95 -8.36 11.01
CA THR A 207 -11.62 -8.72 10.49
C THR A 207 -11.65 -9.67 9.30
N ARG A 208 -12.85 -10.16 8.93
CA ARG A 208 -13.01 -11.07 7.80
C ARG A 208 -12.90 -10.28 6.48
N PHE A 209 -11.97 -10.67 5.63
CA PHE A 209 -11.80 -10.11 4.31
C PHE A 209 -13.00 -10.44 3.40
N MET A 210 -13.63 -9.41 2.84
CA MET A 210 -14.75 -9.55 1.90
C MET A 210 -14.38 -9.11 0.48
N GLY A 211 -13.25 -8.42 0.32
CA GLY A 211 -12.72 -8.01 -0.98
C GLY A 211 -12.56 -6.50 -1.15
N LEU A 212 -12.10 -6.12 -2.33
CA LEU A 212 -11.91 -4.74 -2.75
C LEU A 212 -12.99 -4.33 -3.75
N ALA A 213 -13.51 -3.11 -3.60
CA ALA A 213 -14.37 -2.46 -4.56
C ALA A 213 -13.78 -1.12 -5.01
N THR A 214 -14.21 -0.61 -6.16
CA THR A 214 -13.86 0.74 -6.60
C THR A 214 -14.54 1.77 -5.72
N SER A 215 -13.85 2.88 -5.43
CA SER A 215 -14.47 4.01 -4.73
C SER A 215 -15.54 4.66 -5.62
N SER A 216 -16.73 4.90 -5.06
CA SER A 216 -17.84 5.56 -5.75
C SER A 216 -17.56 7.04 -6.08
N HIS A 217 -16.54 7.64 -5.47
CA HIS A 217 -16.25 9.07 -5.61
C HIS A 217 -15.19 9.39 -6.68
N GLY A 218 -14.98 8.52 -7.66
CA GLY A 218 -14.04 8.76 -8.76
C GLY A 218 -12.56 8.83 -8.33
N SER A 219 -12.25 8.52 -7.08
CA SER A 219 -10.87 8.41 -6.62
C SER A 219 -10.23 7.13 -7.16
N SER A 220 -8.96 7.19 -7.50
CA SER A 220 -8.17 6.03 -7.90
C SER A 220 -7.90 5.04 -6.74
N ALA A 221 -8.56 5.22 -5.60
CA ALA A 221 -8.40 4.39 -4.42
C ALA A 221 -9.40 3.22 -4.42
N TRP A 222 -8.95 2.09 -3.93
CA TRP A 222 -9.77 0.91 -3.69
C TRP A 222 -10.34 0.92 -2.28
N VAL A 223 -11.55 0.44 -2.11
CA VAL A 223 -12.22 0.32 -0.79
C VAL A 223 -12.13 -1.13 -0.33
N LEU A 224 -11.53 -1.35 0.83
CA LEU A 224 -11.49 -2.67 1.47
C LEU A 224 -12.76 -2.89 2.28
N HIS A 225 -13.48 -3.94 1.96
CA HIS A 225 -14.66 -4.39 2.69
C HIS A 225 -14.28 -5.51 3.66
N LEU A 226 -14.73 -5.35 4.89
CA LEU A 226 -14.53 -6.30 6.01
C LEU A 226 -15.88 -6.60 6.66
N SER A 227 -16.01 -7.76 7.29
CA SER A 227 -17.20 -8.17 8.06
C SER A 227 -16.84 -8.81 9.38
#